data_b7e412b40fa242642abbed3a051335fc
#
_entry.id   b7e412b40fa242642abbed3a051335fc
#
_cell.length_a   1.000
_cell.length_b   1.000
_cell.length_c   1.000
_cell.angle_alpha   90.00
_cell.angle_beta   90.00
_cell.angle_gamma   90.00
#
_symmetry.space_group_name_H-M   'P 1'
#
loop_
_entity.id
_entity.type
_entity.pdbx_description
1 polymer ?
#
loop_
_entity_poly.entity_id
_entity_poly.type
_entity_poly.pdbx_seq_one_letter_code
_entity_poly.pdbx_strand_id
1 'polypeptide(L)' 'MAAAKDPKKLSYEEARDALAEIVESLESGQSTLEESLALWERGEELAKICQQWLDGAKAKLAAAKSDSEK' A
#
# COMPACT_ATOMS: atom_id res chain seq x y z
N MET A 1 20.79 2.12 -8.65
CA MET A 1 20.29 1.95 -8.41
C MET A 1 19.58 1.93 -7.61
N ALA A 2 19.16 2.07 -7.36
CA ALA A 2 18.48 2.22 -6.56
C ALA A 2 17.81 1.42 -6.09
N ALA A 3 18.25 0.95 -5.87
CA ALA A 3 17.74 0.03 -5.59
C ALA A 3 16.77 0.03 -4.63
N ALA A 4 16.91 -0.05 -3.58
CA ALA A 4 15.91 -0.31 -2.65
C ALA A 4 15.26 0.94 -2.25
N LYS A 5 14.09 1.11 -2.63
CA LYS A 5 13.33 2.24 -2.15
C LYS A 5 12.86 1.99 -0.74
N ASP A 6 12.97 3.03 0.05
CA ASP A 6 12.38 3.01 1.38
C ASP A 6 10.87 2.85 1.22
N PRO A 7 10.26 1.84 1.86
CA PRO A 7 8.81 1.66 1.74
C PRO A 7 8.01 2.91 2.07
N LYS A 8 8.52 3.72 2.98
CA LYS A 8 7.80 4.93 3.36
C LYS A 8 7.80 6.00 2.29
N LYS A 9 8.64 5.82 1.27
CA LYS A 9 8.73 6.79 0.18
C LYS A 9 8.09 6.31 -1.09
N LEU A 10 7.41 5.17 -1.04
CA LEU A 10 6.76 4.66 -2.23
C LEU A 10 5.55 5.51 -2.58
N SER A 11 5.32 5.70 -3.87
CA SER A 11 4.10 6.31 -4.32
C SER A 11 2.95 5.33 -4.10
N TYR A 12 1.74 5.84 -4.20
CA TYR A 12 0.57 5.00 -4.04
C TYR A 12 0.59 3.85 -5.05
N GLU A 13 0.90 4.16 -6.30
CA GLU A 13 0.91 3.11 -7.33
C GLU A 13 1.97 2.08 -7.06
N GLU A 14 3.13 2.51 -6.63
CA GLU A 14 4.21 1.57 -6.32
C GLU A 14 3.83 0.69 -5.15
N ALA A 15 3.25 1.28 -4.12
CA ALA A 15 2.84 0.50 -2.96
C ALA A 15 1.73 -0.47 -3.33
N ARG A 16 0.80 -0.04 -4.14
CA ARG A 16 -0.30 -0.88 -4.56
C ARG A 16 0.19 -2.05 -5.39
N ASP A 17 1.12 -1.79 -6.31
CA ASP A 17 1.66 -2.86 -7.15
C ASP A 17 2.41 -3.87 -6.30
N ALA A 18 3.20 -3.39 -5.35
CA ALA A 18 3.95 -4.29 -4.48
C ALA A 18 2.99 -5.12 -3.63
N LEU A 19 1.94 -4.51 -3.16
CA LEU A 19 0.94 -5.22 -2.36
C LEU A 19 0.24 -6.29 -3.19
N ALA A 20 -0.07 -5.97 -4.44
CA ALA A 20 -0.72 -6.94 -5.32
C ALA A 20 0.16 -8.16 -5.54
N GLU A 21 1.47 -7.94 -5.68
CA GLU A 21 2.40 -9.06 -5.83
C GLU A 21 2.43 -9.94 -4.60
N ILE A 22 2.36 -9.32 -3.43
CA ILE A 22 2.36 -10.08 -2.20
C ILE A 22 1.09 -10.92 -2.08
N VAL A 23 -0.04 -10.34 -2.40
CA VAL A 23 -1.31 -11.06 -2.38
C VAL A 23 -1.26 -12.23 -3.34
N GLU A 24 -0.72 -12.02 -4.52
CA GLU A 24 -0.59 -13.06 -5.51
C GLU A 24 0.27 -14.21 -4.99
N SER A 25 1.37 -13.86 -4.35
CA SER A 25 2.26 -14.88 -3.79
C SER A 25 1.55 -15.69 -2.70
N LEU A 26 0.80 -15.00 -1.86
CA LEU A 26 0.07 -15.68 -0.80
C LEU A 26 -1.02 -16.60 -1.36
N GLU A 27 -1.69 -16.13 -2.40
CA GLU A 27 -2.77 -16.91 -3.00
C GLU A 27 -2.26 -18.12 -3.75
N SER A 28 -1.01 -18.09 -4.20
CA SER A 28 -0.46 -19.23 -4.91
C SER A 28 -0.36 -20.46 -4.02
N GLY A 29 -0.25 -20.26 -2.72
CA GLY A 29 -0.20 -21.36 -1.77
C GLY A 29 1.09 -22.13 -1.79
N GLN A 30 2.13 -21.59 -2.43
CA GLN A 30 3.40 -22.31 -2.55
C GLN A 30 4.43 -21.90 -1.52
N SER A 31 4.10 -20.93 -0.68
CA SER A 31 5.03 -20.45 0.32
C SER A 31 4.94 -21.30 1.57
N THR A 32 6.07 -21.39 2.29
CA THR A 32 6.04 -21.99 3.61
C THR A 32 5.29 -21.06 4.56
N LEU A 33 4.98 -21.58 5.74
CA LEU A 33 4.31 -20.77 6.74
C LEU A 33 5.15 -19.55 7.10
N GLU A 34 6.46 -19.75 7.28
CA GLU A 34 7.33 -18.63 7.61
C GLU A 34 7.35 -17.59 6.51
N GLU A 35 7.41 -18.05 5.27
CA GLU A 35 7.40 -17.13 4.14
C GLU A 35 6.08 -16.39 4.06
N SER A 36 5.00 -17.09 4.33
CA SER A 36 3.69 -16.45 4.29
C SER A 36 3.56 -15.37 5.35
N LEU A 37 4.10 -15.64 6.55
CA LEU A 37 4.05 -14.63 7.60
C LEU A 37 4.87 -13.40 7.24
N ALA A 38 6.05 -13.62 6.67
CA ALA A 38 6.89 -12.50 6.25
C ALA A 38 6.21 -11.70 5.17
N LEU A 39 5.60 -12.37 4.21
CA LEU A 39 4.87 -11.70 3.15
C LEU A 39 3.70 -10.90 3.72
N TRP A 40 3.00 -11.48 4.69
CA TRP A 40 1.86 -10.81 5.29
C TRP A 40 2.27 -9.55 6.02
N GLU A 41 3.37 -9.62 6.76
CA GLU A 41 3.86 -8.46 7.47
C GLU A 41 4.24 -7.34 6.52
N ARG A 42 4.90 -7.71 5.41
CA ARG A 42 5.24 -6.72 4.42
C ARG A 42 3.99 -6.14 3.77
N GLY A 43 3.01 -7.00 3.53
CA GLY A 43 1.75 -6.54 2.96
C GLY A 43 1.05 -5.55 3.87
N GLU A 44 1.12 -5.77 5.17
CA GLU A 44 0.55 -4.84 6.13
C GLU A 44 1.19 -3.47 6.06
N GLU A 45 2.51 -3.45 5.93
CA GLU A 45 3.22 -2.18 5.79
C GLU A 45 2.78 -1.44 4.54
N LEU A 46 2.71 -2.18 3.44
CA LEU A 46 2.31 -1.58 2.17
C LEU A 46 0.86 -1.11 2.22
N ALA A 47 0.02 -1.86 2.89
CA ALA A 47 -1.37 -1.46 3.04
C ALA A 47 -1.49 -0.16 3.81
N LYS A 48 -0.65 0.02 4.82
CA LYS A 48 -0.66 1.26 5.58
C LYS A 48 -0.26 2.45 4.71
N ILE A 49 0.73 2.23 3.83
CA ILE A 49 1.15 3.28 2.93
C ILE A 49 0.02 3.66 1.99
N CYS A 50 -0.66 2.66 1.44
CA CYS A 50 -1.80 2.91 0.58
C CYS A 50 -2.88 3.66 1.33
N GLN A 51 -3.12 3.27 2.57
CA GLN A 51 -4.16 3.91 3.38
C GLN A 51 -3.82 5.37 3.64
N GLN A 52 -2.55 5.66 3.87
CA GLN A 52 -2.13 7.03 4.09
C GLN A 52 -2.39 7.88 2.86
N TRP A 53 -2.10 7.34 1.69
CA TRP A 53 -2.38 8.05 0.44
C TRP A 53 -3.87 8.30 0.28
N LEU A 54 -4.68 7.29 0.57
CA LEU A 54 -6.12 7.43 0.45
C LEU A 54 -6.68 8.43 1.45
N ASP A 55 -6.16 8.39 2.68
CA ASP A 55 -6.60 9.35 3.70
C ASP A 55 -6.29 10.77 3.28
N GLY A 56 -5.10 10.98 2.71
CA GLY A 56 -4.74 12.30 2.21
C GLY A 56 -5.66 12.75 1.09
N ALA A 57 -5.98 11.84 0.18
CA ALA A 57 -6.88 12.17 -0.92
C ALA A 57 -8.28 12.47 -0.40
N LYS A 58 -8.73 11.72 0.57
CA LYS A 58 -10.04 11.97 1.19
C LYS A 58 -10.10 13.33 1.83
N ALA A 59 -9.03 13.70 2.52
CA ALA A 59 -8.98 15.00 3.17
C ALA A 59 -9.07 16.12 2.14
N LYS A 60 -8.36 15.96 1.04
CA LYS A 60 -8.41 16.97 -0.01
C LYS A 60 -9.79 17.06 -0.65
N LEU A 61 -10.41 15.91 -0.87
CA LEU A 61 -11.75 15.90 -1.45
C LEU A 61 -12.76 16.54 -0.51
N ALA A 62 -12.62 16.27 0.78
CA ALA A 62 -13.54 16.85 1.76
C ALA A 62 -13.39 18.36 1.79
N ALA A 63 -12.15 18.86 1.71
CA ALA A 63 -11.94 20.30 1.72
C ALA A 63 -12.51 20.93 0.46
N ALA A 64 -12.29 20.30 -0.69
CA ALA A 64 -12.81 20.84 -1.94
C ALA A 64 -14.33 20.81 -1.95
N LYS A 65 -14.92 19.77 -1.40
CA LYS A 65 -16.35 19.63 -1.36
C LYS A 65 -16.98 20.69 -0.45
N SER A 66 -16.35 20.95 0.69
CA SER A 66 -16.81 21.99 1.58
C SER A 66 -16.84 23.33 0.90
N ASP A 67 -15.77 23.63 0.14
CA ASP A 67 -15.70 24.89 -0.57
C ASP A 67 -16.79 25.00 -1.61
N SER A 68 -17.05 23.92 -2.33
CA SER A 68 -17.99 24.00 -3.43
C SER A 68 -19.45 24.01 -2.94
N GLU A 69 -19.68 23.62 -1.71
CA GLU A 69 -21.02 23.64 -1.18
C GLU A 69 -21.44 25.02 -0.70
N LYS A 70 -20.55 25.94 -0.72
CA LYS A 70 -20.93 27.32 -0.39
C LYS A 70 -21.39 28.07 -1.62
#